data_fc5ffba7e334e4367e4c9929d967982a
#
_entry.id   fc5ffba7e334e4367e4c9929d967982a
#
_cell.length_a   1.000
_cell.length_b   1.000
_cell.length_c   1.000
_cell.angle_alpha   90.00
_cell.angle_beta   90.00
_cell.angle_gamma   90.00
#
_symmetry.space_group_name_H-M   'P 1'
#
loop_
_entity.id
_entity.type
_entity.pdbx_description
1 polymer ?
#
loop_
_entity_poly.entity_id
_entity_poly.type
_entity_poly.pdbx_seq_one_letter_code
_entity_poly.pdbx_strand_id
1 'polypeptide(L)'
;MRITGGVLRGRIIKCPDGIIRPAMDRMRESVFSILGDLSGKSFLDLFSGSGTIAIEAVSRGASQVELCEKDKIKVNTVLENVSITEKDVGVKIKCHFMPVEYFIKRCKSSFDYIFFDPPFPYKYHAQLIEEADKNGLLNPTGTILVHRPEEHFMPDTIGNLTRTDQREY
;
A
#
# COMPACT_ATOMS: atom_id res chain seq x y z
N MET A 1 6.58 -14.16 2.92
CA MET A 1 5.21 -13.94 2.36
C MET A 1 5.19 -14.38 0.90
N ARG A 2 4.01 -14.69 0.36
CA ARG A 2 3.85 -15.18 -1.02
C ARG A 2 2.93 -14.26 -1.81
N ILE A 3 3.29 -13.94 -3.05
CA ILE A 3 2.43 -13.17 -3.97
C ILE A 3 1.22 -14.05 -4.35
N THR A 4 0.02 -13.50 -4.25
CA THR A 4 -1.24 -14.25 -4.34
C THR A 4 -1.85 -14.25 -5.74
N GLY A 5 -1.50 -13.29 -6.58
CA GLY A 5 -2.04 -13.19 -7.94
C GLY A 5 -1.14 -12.48 -8.93
N GLY A 6 -1.57 -12.41 -10.19
CA GLY A 6 -0.85 -11.78 -11.27
C GLY A 6 0.34 -12.58 -11.80
N VAL A 7 1.22 -11.91 -12.54
CA VAL A 7 2.36 -12.55 -13.23
C VAL A 7 3.41 -13.14 -12.29
N LEU A 8 3.46 -12.66 -11.04
CA LEU A 8 4.38 -13.17 -10.02
C LEU A 8 3.70 -14.11 -9.01
N ARG A 9 2.51 -14.63 -9.30
CA ARG A 9 1.79 -15.52 -8.40
C ARG A 9 2.67 -16.66 -7.91
N GLY A 10 2.68 -16.88 -6.59
CA GLY A 10 3.49 -17.91 -5.94
C GLY A 10 4.91 -17.49 -5.58
N ARG A 11 5.39 -16.32 -6.04
CA ARG A 11 6.69 -15.76 -5.66
C ARG A 11 6.79 -15.56 -4.16
N ILE A 12 7.90 -15.99 -3.57
CA ILE A 12 8.20 -15.75 -2.16
C ILE A 12 8.89 -14.40 -2.03
N ILE A 13 8.38 -13.56 -1.14
CA ILE A 13 8.93 -12.25 -0.78
C ILE A 13 9.61 -12.38 0.58
N LYS A 14 10.84 -11.89 0.70
CA LYS A 14 11.55 -11.82 1.97
C LYS A 14 10.77 -10.91 2.93
N CYS A 15 10.65 -11.37 4.17
CA CYS A 15 10.09 -10.56 5.24
C CYS A 15 11.25 -10.04 6.10
N PRO A 16 11.25 -8.76 6.47
CA PRO A 16 12.13 -8.25 7.50
C PRO A 16 11.90 -8.99 8.82
N ASP A 17 12.92 -9.05 9.66
CA ASP A 17 12.77 -9.58 11.02
C ASP A 17 11.67 -8.82 11.75
N GLY A 18 10.77 -9.55 12.38
CA GLY A 18 9.62 -8.96 13.08
C GLY A 18 8.38 -9.85 13.05
N ILE A 19 7.27 -9.30 13.52
CA ILE A 19 6.01 -10.04 13.63
C ILE A 19 5.35 -10.17 12.26
N ILE A 20 5.32 -11.38 11.70
CA ILE A 20 4.52 -11.74 10.55
C ILE A 20 3.15 -12.20 11.04
N ARG A 21 2.08 -11.61 10.51
CA ARG A 21 0.70 -11.97 10.87
C ARG A 21 0.07 -12.82 9.78
N PRO A 22 -0.38 -14.05 10.07
CA PRO A 22 -1.05 -14.91 9.08
C PRO A 22 -2.33 -14.28 8.48
N ALA A 23 -3.00 -13.39 9.23
CA ALA A 23 -4.15 -12.64 8.74
C ALA A 23 -3.85 -11.73 7.55
N MET A 24 -2.59 -11.34 7.37
CA MET A 24 -2.18 -10.44 6.28
C MET A 24 -2.34 -11.06 4.89
N ASP A 25 -2.19 -12.37 4.74
CA ASP A 25 -2.37 -13.03 3.43
C ASP A 25 -3.84 -12.99 3.00
N ARG A 26 -4.77 -13.27 3.90
CA ARG A 26 -6.21 -13.20 3.63
C ARG A 26 -6.66 -11.77 3.32
N MET A 27 -6.21 -10.81 4.11
CA MET A 27 -6.49 -9.40 3.88
C MET A 27 -5.97 -8.97 2.51
N ARG A 28 -4.73 -9.32 2.17
CA ARG A 28 -4.15 -8.97 0.87
C ARG A 28 -4.90 -9.59 -0.30
N GLU A 29 -5.24 -10.87 -0.24
CA GLU A 29 -6.08 -11.53 -1.24
C GLU A 29 -7.42 -10.82 -1.42
N SER A 30 -8.07 -10.46 -0.32
CA SER A 30 -9.35 -9.76 -0.35
C SER A 30 -9.22 -8.36 -0.97
N VAL A 31 -8.22 -7.58 -0.55
CA VAL A 31 -7.96 -6.25 -1.11
C VAL A 31 -7.81 -6.33 -2.63
N PHE A 32 -6.94 -7.18 -3.13
CA PHE A 32 -6.71 -7.28 -4.56
C PHE A 32 -7.84 -7.95 -5.34
N SER A 33 -8.64 -8.78 -4.68
CA SER A 33 -9.89 -9.29 -5.27
C SER A 33 -10.93 -8.18 -5.48
N ILE A 34 -11.01 -7.24 -4.53
CA ILE A 34 -11.88 -6.05 -4.65
C ILE A 34 -11.40 -5.14 -5.78
N LEU A 35 -10.10 -4.90 -5.86
CA LEU A 35 -9.52 -4.00 -6.86
C LEU A 35 -9.56 -4.57 -8.28
N GLY A 36 -9.49 -5.87 -8.42
CA GLY A 36 -9.50 -6.56 -9.73
C GLY A 36 -8.23 -6.30 -10.55
N ASP A 37 -8.40 -6.07 -11.83
CA ASP A 37 -7.30 -5.79 -12.76
C ASP A 37 -6.72 -4.39 -12.54
N LEU A 38 -5.41 -4.32 -12.33
CA LEU A 38 -4.68 -3.08 -12.12
C LEU A 38 -3.94 -2.59 -13.36
N SER A 39 -4.17 -3.18 -14.52
CA SER A 39 -3.49 -2.83 -15.77
C SER A 39 -3.55 -1.33 -16.06
N GLY A 40 -2.38 -0.70 -16.15
CA GLY A 40 -2.24 0.73 -16.39
C GLY A 40 -2.56 1.64 -15.19
N LYS A 41 -2.87 1.09 -14.03
CA LYS A 41 -3.20 1.85 -12.82
C LYS A 41 -1.96 2.29 -12.04
N SER A 42 -2.12 3.38 -11.29
CA SER A 42 -1.13 3.86 -10.34
C SER A 42 -1.51 3.45 -8.90
N PHE A 43 -0.51 3.03 -8.15
CA PHE A 43 -0.69 2.47 -6.81
C PHE A 43 0.36 3.03 -5.83
N LEU A 44 -0.09 3.48 -4.67
CA LEU A 44 0.76 3.94 -3.58
C LEU A 44 0.56 3.07 -2.35
N ASP A 45 1.65 2.48 -1.86
CA ASP A 45 1.69 1.66 -0.65
C ASP A 45 2.33 2.46 0.49
N LEU A 46 1.51 2.95 1.40
CA LEU A 46 1.95 3.66 2.60
C LEU A 46 2.08 2.69 3.77
N PHE A 47 3.14 2.84 4.57
CA PHE A 47 3.53 1.89 5.63
C PHE A 47 3.90 0.51 5.06
N SER A 48 4.75 0.49 4.06
CA SER A 48 4.95 -0.65 3.15
C SER A 48 5.54 -1.92 3.80
N GLY A 49 6.27 -1.80 4.90
CA GLY A 49 6.89 -2.94 5.57
C GLY A 49 7.90 -3.66 4.69
N SER A 50 7.55 -4.81 4.17
CA SER A 50 8.40 -5.61 3.27
C SER A 50 8.33 -5.21 1.80
N GLY A 51 7.41 -4.33 1.42
CA GLY A 51 7.11 -4.00 0.04
C GLY A 51 6.13 -4.97 -0.65
N THR A 52 5.57 -5.91 0.09
CA THR A 52 4.74 -6.99 -0.48
C THR A 52 3.49 -6.46 -1.18
N ILE A 53 2.80 -5.46 -0.63
CA ILE A 53 1.60 -4.86 -1.24
C ILE A 53 1.96 -4.17 -2.55
N ALA A 54 3.01 -3.37 -2.58
CA ALA A 54 3.49 -2.72 -3.80
C ALA A 54 3.88 -3.74 -4.88
N ILE A 55 4.55 -4.82 -4.50
CA ILE A 55 4.94 -5.91 -5.42
C ILE A 55 3.70 -6.66 -5.92
N GLU A 56 2.73 -6.92 -5.07
CA GLU A 56 1.45 -7.51 -5.47
C GLU A 56 0.73 -6.64 -6.51
N ALA A 57 0.72 -5.31 -6.32
CA ALA A 57 0.13 -4.37 -7.28
C ALA A 57 0.83 -4.45 -8.65
N VAL A 58 2.18 -4.46 -8.68
CA VAL A 58 2.94 -4.66 -9.92
C VAL A 58 2.62 -6.00 -10.56
N SER A 59 2.56 -7.07 -9.76
CA SER A 59 2.21 -8.42 -10.26
C SER A 59 0.85 -8.46 -10.95
N ARG A 60 -0.08 -7.60 -10.53
CA ARG A 60 -1.45 -7.51 -11.07
C ARG A 60 -1.65 -6.42 -12.13
N GLY A 61 -0.56 -5.84 -12.62
CA GLY A 61 -0.57 -4.97 -13.77
C GLY A 61 -0.38 -3.48 -13.51
N ALA A 62 -0.26 -3.03 -12.26
CA ALA A 62 -0.02 -1.63 -11.96
C ALA A 62 1.27 -1.14 -12.65
N SER A 63 1.19 0.02 -13.31
CA SER A 63 2.27 0.56 -14.13
C SER A 63 3.07 1.67 -13.48
N GLN A 64 2.49 2.35 -12.50
CA GLN A 64 3.14 3.38 -11.69
C GLN A 64 2.97 3.00 -10.21
N VAL A 65 4.02 2.54 -9.57
CA VAL A 65 3.97 2.06 -8.18
C VAL A 65 5.01 2.77 -7.35
N GLU A 66 4.57 3.31 -6.22
CA GLU A 66 5.43 3.91 -5.21
C GLU A 66 5.14 3.30 -3.84
N LEU A 67 6.15 3.24 -3.00
CA LEU A 67 6.00 2.80 -1.61
C LEU A 67 6.71 3.75 -0.64
N CYS A 68 6.22 3.79 0.59
CA CYS A 68 6.79 4.58 1.67
C CYS A 68 6.98 3.71 2.92
N GLU A 69 8.20 3.69 3.45
CA GLU A 69 8.57 2.99 4.69
C GLU A 69 9.58 3.82 5.48
N LYS A 70 9.33 4.06 6.77
CA LYS A 70 10.23 4.86 7.62
C LYS A 70 11.29 4.04 8.33
N ASP A 71 11.05 2.75 8.52
CA ASP A 71 11.93 1.90 9.32
C ASP A 71 13.20 1.54 8.56
N LYS A 72 14.31 2.10 9.00
CA LYS A 72 15.62 1.91 8.39
C LYS A 72 16.09 0.45 8.38
N ILE A 73 15.64 -0.36 9.33
CA ILE A 73 15.99 -1.78 9.43
C ILE A 73 15.44 -2.55 8.22
N LYS A 74 14.31 -2.12 7.67
CA LYS A 74 13.64 -2.78 6.55
C LYS A 74 14.20 -2.41 5.17
N VAL A 75 14.98 -1.34 5.06
CA VAL A 75 15.44 -0.77 3.78
C VAL A 75 16.07 -1.83 2.88
N ASN A 76 17.05 -2.57 3.39
CA ASN A 76 17.76 -3.56 2.58
C ASN A 76 16.85 -4.68 2.06
N THR A 77 15.93 -5.17 2.91
CA THR A 77 14.95 -6.20 2.52
C THR A 77 13.99 -5.68 1.46
N VAL A 78 13.48 -4.45 1.63
CA VAL A 78 12.59 -3.80 0.65
C VAL A 78 13.31 -3.64 -0.69
N LEU A 79 14.52 -3.09 -0.70
CA LEU A 79 15.29 -2.88 -1.93
C LEU A 79 15.61 -4.18 -2.65
N GLU A 80 15.94 -5.24 -1.93
CA GLU A 80 16.17 -6.56 -2.51
C GLU A 80 14.91 -7.11 -3.18
N ASN A 81 13.77 -7.08 -2.47
CA ASN A 81 12.49 -7.53 -3.01
C ASN A 81 12.07 -6.72 -4.25
N VAL A 82 12.24 -5.41 -4.20
CA VAL A 82 11.92 -4.50 -5.31
C VAL A 82 12.84 -4.76 -6.51
N SER A 83 14.14 -4.86 -6.29
CA SER A 83 15.12 -5.09 -7.37
C SER A 83 14.84 -6.38 -8.14
N ILE A 84 14.52 -7.47 -7.45
CA ILE A 84 14.16 -8.75 -8.09
C ILE A 84 12.86 -8.58 -8.89
N THR A 85 11.87 -7.89 -8.33
CA THR A 85 10.58 -7.66 -9.00
C THR A 85 10.74 -6.82 -10.26
N GLU A 86 11.48 -5.72 -10.19
CA GLU A 86 11.75 -4.85 -11.34
C GLU A 86 12.44 -5.58 -12.48
N LYS A 87 13.37 -6.48 -12.14
CA LYS A 87 14.10 -7.30 -13.09
C LYS A 87 13.18 -8.26 -13.86
N ASP A 88 12.21 -8.84 -13.14
CA ASP A 88 11.34 -9.87 -13.71
C ASP A 88 10.15 -9.30 -14.47
N VAL A 89 9.64 -8.13 -14.06
CA VAL A 89 8.41 -7.54 -14.63
C VAL A 89 8.71 -6.33 -15.50
N GLY A 90 9.84 -5.65 -15.29
CA GLY A 90 10.20 -4.44 -16.05
C GLY A 90 9.50 -3.17 -15.57
N VAL A 91 8.78 -3.21 -14.46
CA VAL A 91 8.10 -2.05 -13.86
C VAL A 91 8.91 -1.53 -12.68
N LYS A 92 9.20 -0.22 -12.68
CA LYS A 92 9.92 0.44 -11.58
C LYS A 92 9.00 0.68 -10.38
N ILE A 93 9.52 0.42 -9.18
CA ILE A 93 8.88 0.76 -7.92
C ILE A 93 9.70 1.85 -7.23
N LYS A 94 9.14 3.05 -7.11
CA LYS A 94 9.81 4.13 -6.39
C LYS A 94 9.69 3.93 -4.89
N CYS A 95 10.83 3.83 -4.23
CA CYS A 95 10.91 3.62 -2.78
C CYS A 95 11.25 4.94 -2.07
N HIS A 96 10.44 5.32 -1.09
CA HIS A 96 10.63 6.51 -0.26
C HIS A 96 10.85 6.07 1.19
N PHE A 97 12.06 6.23 1.70
CA PHE A 97 12.42 5.84 3.06
C PHE A 97 12.33 7.05 3.99
N MET A 98 11.11 7.35 4.40
CA MET A 98 10.79 8.50 5.26
C MET A 98 9.46 8.26 5.99
N PRO A 99 9.15 9.04 7.04
CA PRO A 99 7.80 9.05 7.62
C PRO A 99 6.73 9.40 6.58
N VAL A 100 5.59 8.71 6.64
CA VAL A 100 4.47 8.90 5.71
C VAL A 100 3.95 10.35 5.74
N GLU A 101 3.96 10.98 6.90
CA GLU A 101 3.56 12.38 7.10
C GLU A 101 4.40 13.35 6.24
N TYR A 102 5.70 13.10 6.14
CA TYR A 102 6.58 13.89 5.27
C TYR A 102 6.37 13.57 3.79
N PHE A 103 6.17 12.31 3.47
CA PHE A 103 5.93 11.89 2.09
C PHE A 103 4.67 12.57 1.53
N ILE A 104 3.56 12.52 2.26
CA ILE A 104 2.28 13.11 1.83
C ILE A 104 2.41 14.59 1.51
N LYS A 105 3.16 15.34 2.33
CA LYS A 105 3.37 16.78 2.14
C LYS A 105 4.24 17.13 0.92
N ARG A 106 5.11 16.23 0.49
CA ARG A 106 6.11 16.47 -0.56
C ARG A 106 5.77 15.81 -1.89
N CYS A 107 4.95 14.78 -1.88
CA CYS A 107 4.58 14.05 -3.08
C CYS A 107 3.81 14.94 -4.05
N LYS A 108 4.26 14.97 -5.32
CA LYS A 108 3.62 15.70 -6.41
C LYS A 108 2.88 14.79 -7.38
N SER A 109 2.96 13.48 -7.18
CA SER A 109 2.24 12.49 -7.97
C SER A 109 0.84 12.27 -7.39
N SER A 110 -0.07 11.78 -8.23
CA SER A 110 -1.39 11.32 -7.82
C SER A 110 -1.58 9.86 -8.23
N PHE A 111 -2.47 9.17 -7.51
CA PHE A 111 -2.63 7.72 -7.61
C PHE A 111 -4.10 7.33 -7.76
N ASP A 112 -4.34 6.23 -8.49
CA ASP A 112 -5.65 5.60 -8.58
C ASP A 112 -6.02 4.87 -7.29
N TYR A 113 -5.02 4.26 -6.64
CA TYR A 113 -5.18 3.54 -5.39
C TYR A 113 -4.10 3.91 -4.39
N ILE A 114 -4.52 4.14 -3.14
CA ILE A 114 -3.62 4.38 -2.00
C ILE A 114 -3.96 3.38 -0.92
N PHE A 115 -2.97 2.62 -0.45
CA PHE A 115 -3.12 1.63 0.61
C PHE A 115 -2.50 2.13 1.91
N PHE A 116 -3.29 2.11 2.99
CA PHE A 116 -2.91 2.50 4.35
C PHE A 116 -2.95 1.30 5.28
N ASP A 117 -1.81 0.83 5.72
CA ASP A 117 -1.69 -0.24 6.72
C ASP A 117 -0.69 0.14 7.82
N PRO A 118 -0.99 1.17 8.62
CA PRO A 118 -0.10 1.59 9.70
C PRO A 118 -0.02 0.52 10.80
N PRO A 119 1.08 0.50 11.59
CA PRO A 119 1.18 -0.37 12.75
C PRO A 119 0.04 -0.09 13.74
N PHE A 120 -0.44 -1.09 14.47
CA PHE A 120 -1.62 -1.01 15.33
C PHE A 120 -1.65 0.13 16.36
N PRO A 121 -0.51 0.57 16.95
CA PRO A 121 -0.53 1.73 17.83
C PRO A 121 -0.81 3.06 17.14
N TYR A 122 -0.81 3.11 15.79
CA TYR A 122 -1.06 4.32 15.03
C TYR A 122 -2.48 4.85 15.23
N LYS A 123 -2.63 6.15 15.47
CA LYS A 123 -3.92 6.78 15.84
C LYS A 123 -4.37 7.89 14.88
N TYR A 124 -3.58 8.18 13.84
CA TYR A 124 -3.78 9.37 12.99
C TYR A 124 -4.30 9.02 11.59
N HIS A 125 -5.06 7.94 11.45
CA HIS A 125 -5.59 7.48 10.16
C HIS A 125 -6.40 8.56 9.45
N ALA A 126 -7.40 9.12 10.14
CA ALA A 126 -8.29 10.12 9.56
C ALA A 126 -7.53 11.39 9.14
N GLN A 127 -6.61 11.87 9.96
CA GLN A 127 -5.79 13.04 9.67
C GLN A 127 -4.91 12.84 8.45
N LEU A 128 -4.26 11.68 8.32
CA LEU A 128 -3.42 11.39 7.15
C LEU A 128 -4.23 11.23 5.88
N ILE A 129 -5.39 10.60 5.95
CA ILE A 129 -6.30 10.48 4.81
C ILE A 129 -6.77 11.86 4.35
N GLU A 130 -7.13 12.73 5.28
CA GLU A 130 -7.51 14.11 4.97
C GLU A 130 -6.35 14.89 4.33
N GLU A 131 -5.13 14.75 4.84
CA GLU A 131 -3.95 15.37 4.24
C GLU A 131 -3.65 14.83 2.83
N ALA A 132 -3.79 13.54 2.62
CA ALA A 132 -3.62 12.94 1.31
C ALA A 132 -4.63 13.49 0.29
N ASP A 133 -5.89 13.63 0.69
CA ASP A 133 -6.93 14.24 -0.14
C ASP A 133 -6.63 15.71 -0.46
N LYS A 134 -6.32 16.52 0.56
CA LYS A 134 -5.98 17.93 0.40
C LYS A 134 -4.76 18.18 -0.47
N ASN A 135 -3.75 17.32 -0.41
CA ASN A 135 -2.53 17.43 -1.19
C ASN A 135 -2.64 16.82 -2.59
N GLY A 136 -3.82 16.34 -2.97
CA GLY A 136 -4.09 15.83 -4.31
C GLY A 136 -3.41 14.50 -4.63
N LEU A 137 -3.12 13.66 -3.62
CA LEU A 137 -2.50 12.37 -3.84
C LEU A 137 -3.45 11.36 -4.48
N LEU A 138 -4.75 11.54 -4.34
CA LEU A 138 -5.75 10.65 -4.92
C LEU A 138 -6.30 11.24 -6.23
N ASN A 139 -6.30 10.44 -7.30
CA ASN A 139 -6.99 10.80 -8.54
C ASN A 139 -8.51 10.98 -8.30
N PRO A 140 -9.23 11.77 -9.12
CA PRO A 140 -10.65 12.07 -8.88
C PRO A 140 -11.56 10.85 -8.73
N THR A 141 -11.24 9.74 -9.41
CA THR A 141 -11.97 8.46 -9.34
C THR A 141 -11.23 7.41 -8.50
N GLY A 142 -10.21 7.82 -7.78
CA GLY A 142 -9.36 6.92 -7.01
C GLY A 142 -9.99 6.43 -5.71
N THR A 143 -9.37 5.43 -5.13
CA THR A 143 -9.82 4.79 -3.89
C THR A 143 -8.68 4.71 -2.88
N ILE A 144 -8.95 5.07 -1.64
CA ILE A 144 -8.08 4.81 -0.50
C ILE A 144 -8.57 3.56 0.22
N LEU A 145 -7.67 2.60 0.46
CA LEU A 145 -7.94 1.40 1.22
C LEU A 145 -7.23 1.50 2.56
N VAL A 146 -7.94 1.27 3.64
CA VAL A 146 -7.42 1.42 5.01
C VAL A 146 -7.59 0.11 5.75
N HIS A 147 -6.48 -0.49 6.19
CA HIS A 147 -6.49 -1.59 7.13
C HIS A 147 -6.31 -1.04 8.56
N ARG A 148 -7.21 -1.39 9.46
CA ARG A 148 -7.20 -0.89 10.84
C ARG A 148 -7.83 -1.91 11.81
N PRO A 149 -7.53 -1.84 13.11
CA PRO A 149 -8.29 -2.57 14.10
C PRO A 149 -9.76 -2.15 14.12
N GLU A 150 -10.65 -3.09 14.39
CA GLU A 150 -12.12 -2.85 14.44
C GLU A 150 -12.49 -1.74 15.44
N GLU A 151 -11.88 -1.77 16.62
CA GLU A 151 -12.11 -0.79 17.69
C GLU A 151 -11.65 0.63 17.34
N HIS A 152 -10.92 0.81 16.25
CA HIS A 152 -10.48 2.13 15.80
C HIS A 152 -11.59 2.80 15.00
N PHE A 153 -12.27 3.77 15.60
CA PHE A 153 -13.31 4.52 14.92
C PHE A 153 -12.77 5.26 13.69
N MET A 154 -13.47 5.13 12.58
CA MET A 154 -13.21 5.86 11.35
C MET A 154 -14.49 6.53 10.88
N PRO A 155 -14.51 7.86 10.66
CA PRO A 155 -15.69 8.56 10.14
C PRO A 155 -16.11 8.02 8.77
N ASP A 156 -17.39 8.10 8.44
CA ASP A 156 -17.91 7.73 7.11
C ASP A 156 -17.45 8.70 6.02
N THR A 157 -17.18 9.95 6.41
CA THR A 157 -16.72 11.02 5.50
C THR A 157 -15.48 11.68 6.08
N ILE A 158 -14.45 11.83 5.24
CA ILE A 158 -13.21 12.53 5.58
C ILE A 158 -12.87 13.46 4.42
N GLY A 159 -12.92 14.78 4.63
CA GLY A 159 -12.74 15.75 3.54
C GLY A 159 -13.77 15.53 2.44
N ASN A 160 -13.29 15.32 1.22
CA ASN A 160 -14.14 15.01 0.05
C ASN A 160 -14.35 13.49 -0.17
N LEU A 161 -13.87 12.67 0.75
CA LEU A 161 -13.93 11.21 0.63
C LEU A 161 -15.10 10.65 1.43
N THR A 162 -15.77 9.66 0.86
CA THR A 162 -16.87 8.92 1.51
C THR A 162 -16.55 7.43 1.52
N ARG A 163 -16.78 6.77 2.65
CA ARG A 163 -16.60 5.32 2.76
C ARG A 163 -17.65 4.60 1.90
N THR A 164 -17.21 3.74 1.01
CA THR A 164 -18.07 2.98 0.08
C THR A 164 -18.19 1.51 0.46
N ASP A 165 -17.22 0.96 1.22
CA ASP A 165 -17.22 -0.44 1.64
C ASP A 165 -16.46 -0.61 2.96
N GLN A 166 -16.80 -1.65 3.73
CA GLN A 166 -16.09 -2.08 4.94
C GLN A 166 -16.21 -3.59 5.08
N ARG A 167 -15.09 -4.25 5.39
CA ARG A 167 -15.03 -5.70 5.61
C ARG A 167 -14.22 -6.03 6.86
N GLU A 168 -14.57 -7.14 7.49
CA GLU A 168 -13.90 -7.69 8.67
C GLU A 168 -13.17 -8.98 8.32
N TYR A 169 -12.02 -9.22 8.95
CA TYR A 169 -11.16 -10.39 8.70
C TYR A 169 -10.67 -11.02 9.99
#